data_510dff89ca011641f6a0c01c613cdeac
#
_entry.id   510dff89ca011641f6a0c01c613cdeac
#
_cell.length_a   1.000
_cell.length_b   1.000
_cell.length_c   1.000
_cell.angle_alpha   90.00
_cell.angle_beta   90.00
_cell.angle_gamma   90.00
#
_symmetry.space_group_name_H-M   'P 1'
#
loop_
_entity.id
_entity.type
_entity.pdbx_description
1 polymer ?
#
loop_
_entity_poly.entity_id
_entity_poly.type
_entity_poly.pdbx_seq_one_letter_code
_entity_poly.pdbx_strand_id
1 'polypeptide(L)'
;MAIPTYRGSAIPVLSLPPDWSGGVKWRQLYSTIVTESLNGAEERQARFPRALYGLKFRTVGLTAAETAYLRALIEKPDALPVACPLWPLAARLMADAGAGSTSLTTDATEDCLFEVLSDFALLWADFETWEVVELSSVSSTEITLSAVTARAYSAGALFLPLAYGHAARGNIDQLTDEHGQWDCEFNETFHRLHDQSLSESDAVA
;
A
#
# COMPACT_ATOMS: atom_id res chain seq x y z
N MET A 1 -0.50 -11.43 -13.32
CA MET A 1 -0.30 -10.21 -12.52
C MET A 1 -1.66 -9.60 -12.26
N ALA A 2 -2.12 -9.64 -11.02
CA ALA A 2 -3.33 -8.95 -10.61
C ALA A 2 -3.01 -7.45 -10.52
N ILE A 3 -3.81 -6.59 -11.13
CA ILE A 3 -3.61 -5.14 -11.05
C ILE A 3 -4.84 -4.57 -10.37
N PRO A 4 -4.70 -3.98 -9.17
CA PRO A 4 -5.81 -3.29 -8.54
C PRO A 4 -6.31 -2.17 -9.45
N THR A 5 -7.62 -2.05 -9.58
CA THR A 5 -8.24 -1.04 -10.45
C THR A 5 -9.15 -0.12 -9.65
N TYR A 6 -9.17 1.14 -10.02
CA TYR A 6 -10.09 2.14 -9.51
C TYR A 6 -10.84 2.77 -10.68
N ARG A 7 -12.18 2.68 -10.68
CA ARG A 7 -13.03 3.19 -11.78
C ARG A 7 -12.56 2.70 -13.16
N GLY A 8 -12.12 1.43 -13.23
CA GLY A 8 -11.64 0.81 -14.47
C GLY A 8 -10.21 1.16 -14.89
N SER A 9 -9.52 2.00 -14.13
CA SER A 9 -8.12 2.37 -14.39
C SER A 9 -7.18 1.63 -13.43
N ALA A 10 -6.05 1.15 -13.95
CA ALA A 10 -5.01 0.52 -13.14
C ALA A 10 -4.44 1.52 -12.11
N ILE A 11 -4.36 1.08 -10.87
CA ILE A 11 -3.77 1.87 -9.78
C ILE A 11 -2.25 1.73 -9.84
N PRO A 12 -1.51 2.84 -9.90
CA PRO A 12 -0.06 2.79 -9.82
C PRO A 12 0.40 2.37 -8.42
N VAL A 13 1.48 1.61 -8.36
CA VAL A 13 2.05 1.09 -7.10
C VAL A 13 3.32 1.86 -6.78
N LEU A 14 3.46 2.34 -5.55
CA LEU A 14 4.69 2.96 -5.06
C LEU A 14 5.67 1.87 -4.59
N SER A 15 6.38 1.24 -5.52
CA SER A 15 7.25 0.07 -5.25
C SER A 15 8.64 0.42 -4.72
N LEU A 16 8.92 1.68 -4.40
CA LEU A 16 10.22 2.14 -3.91
C LEU A 16 10.32 2.00 -2.39
N PRO A 17 11.36 1.35 -1.87
CA PRO A 17 11.53 1.16 -0.44
C PRO A 17 11.93 2.45 0.27
N PRO A 18 11.61 2.58 1.56
CA PRO A 18 12.07 3.68 2.38
C PRO A 18 13.56 3.58 2.71
N ASP A 19 14.19 4.72 2.90
CA ASP A 19 15.47 4.81 3.59
C ASP A 19 15.23 4.63 5.10
N TRP A 20 15.56 3.44 5.58
CA TRP A 20 15.38 3.08 6.98
C TRP A 20 16.29 3.90 7.92
N SER A 21 17.37 4.50 7.43
CA SER A 21 18.26 5.35 8.23
C SER A 21 17.56 6.64 8.67
N GLY A 22 16.67 7.18 7.84
CA GLY A 22 15.83 8.33 8.13
C GLY A 22 14.60 8.01 8.98
N GLY A 23 14.27 6.74 9.13
CA GLY A 23 13.10 6.24 9.82
C GLY A 23 11.82 6.40 9.01
N VAL A 24 10.86 5.54 9.31
CA VAL A 24 9.50 5.57 8.75
C VAL A 24 8.55 6.05 9.83
N LYS A 25 7.86 7.16 9.59
CA LYS A 25 6.82 7.65 10.49
C LYS A 25 5.50 7.04 10.08
N TRP A 26 4.91 6.33 11.00
CA TRP A 26 3.60 5.73 10.85
C TRP A 26 2.60 6.41 11.77
N ARG A 27 1.40 6.68 11.25
CA ARG A 27 0.29 7.22 12.04
C ARG A 27 -1.00 6.49 11.70
N GLN A 28 -1.85 6.34 12.70
CA GLN A 28 -3.22 5.87 12.53
C GLN A 28 -4.15 7.07 12.57
N LEU A 29 -5.04 7.15 11.60
CA LEU A 29 -6.00 8.23 11.44
C LEU A 29 -7.40 7.67 11.76
N TYR A 30 -8.00 8.17 12.80
CA TYR A 30 -9.36 7.84 13.17
C TYR A 30 -10.28 8.99 12.75
N SER A 31 -11.43 8.69 12.15
CA SER A 31 -12.46 9.66 11.86
C SER A 31 -13.74 9.24 12.57
N THR A 32 -14.23 10.12 13.44
CA THR A 32 -15.47 9.93 14.20
C THR A 32 -16.41 11.08 13.87
N ILE A 33 -17.64 10.75 13.50
CA ILE A 33 -18.71 11.72 13.37
C ILE A 33 -19.30 11.90 14.77
N VAL A 34 -19.37 13.15 15.21
CA VAL A 34 -20.00 13.52 16.48
C VAL A 34 -21.25 14.31 16.15
N THR A 35 -22.40 13.79 16.53
CA THR A 35 -23.70 14.45 16.37
C THR A 35 -24.21 14.83 17.75
N GLU A 36 -24.46 16.13 17.96
CA GLU A 36 -25.05 16.63 19.19
C GLU A 36 -26.53 16.95 18.95
N SER A 37 -27.38 16.39 19.76
CA SER A 37 -28.82 16.68 19.72
C SER A 37 -29.17 17.94 20.50
N LEU A 38 -30.35 18.53 20.24
CA LEU A 38 -30.81 19.75 20.87
C LEU A 38 -30.92 19.66 22.40
N ASN A 39 -30.98 18.47 22.96
CA ASN A 39 -31.00 18.22 24.41
C ASN A 39 -29.58 18.00 25.01
N GLY A 40 -28.52 18.20 24.21
CA GLY A 40 -27.13 18.03 24.65
C GLY A 40 -26.66 16.59 24.69
N ALA A 41 -27.44 15.62 24.18
CA ALA A 41 -26.95 14.26 24.04
C ALA A 41 -26.01 14.17 22.84
N GLU A 42 -24.85 13.56 23.07
CA GLU A 42 -23.81 13.37 22.06
C GLU A 42 -23.84 11.93 21.57
N GLU A 43 -23.91 11.74 20.24
CA GLU A 43 -23.76 10.46 19.59
C GLU A 43 -22.45 10.44 18.80
N ARG A 44 -21.65 9.37 18.97
CA ARG A 44 -20.38 9.21 18.29
C ARG A 44 -20.43 7.97 17.40
N GLN A 45 -20.22 8.17 16.12
CA GLN A 45 -20.17 7.10 15.14
C GLN A 45 -18.79 7.07 14.44
N ALA A 46 -18.15 5.92 14.42
CA ALA A 46 -16.93 5.75 13.63
C ALA A 46 -17.27 5.83 12.14
N ARG A 47 -16.60 6.72 11.41
CA ARG A 47 -16.79 6.88 9.96
C ARG A 47 -16.24 5.70 9.18
N PHE A 48 -15.19 5.05 9.68
CA PHE A 48 -14.56 3.90 9.07
C PHE A 48 -14.50 2.74 10.06
N PRO A 49 -14.63 1.49 9.59
CA PRO A 49 -14.61 0.30 10.46
C PRO A 49 -13.24 0.07 11.12
N ARG A 50 -12.18 0.69 10.59
CA ARG A 50 -10.83 0.70 11.17
C ARG A 50 -10.15 2.06 11.01
N ALA A 51 -9.01 2.22 11.67
CA ALA A 51 -8.12 3.35 11.40
C ALA A 51 -7.60 3.32 9.96
N LEU A 52 -7.48 4.47 9.34
CA LEU A 52 -6.72 4.65 8.10
C LEU A 52 -5.25 4.90 8.44
N TYR A 53 -4.36 4.58 7.52
CA TYR A 53 -2.93 4.71 7.73
C TYR A 53 -2.35 5.92 7.02
N GLY A 54 -1.44 6.60 7.69
CA GLY A 54 -0.56 7.58 7.09
C GLY A 54 0.88 7.15 7.23
N LEU A 55 1.65 7.27 6.17
CA LEU A 55 3.07 6.96 6.12
C LEU A 55 3.85 8.19 5.68
N LYS A 56 4.96 8.45 6.38
CA LYS A 56 5.92 9.44 5.94
C LYS A 56 7.32 8.84 6.01
N PHE A 57 8.00 8.82 4.88
CA PHE A 57 9.34 8.28 4.76
C PHE A 57 10.10 8.98 3.64
N ARG A 58 11.41 8.81 3.65
CA ARG A 58 12.30 9.28 2.60
C ARG A 58 12.79 8.09 1.79
N THR A 59 12.93 8.26 0.50
CA THR A 59 13.64 7.35 -0.39
C THR A 59 14.87 8.07 -0.93
N VAL A 60 16.02 7.43 -0.86
CA VAL A 60 17.32 8.02 -1.27
C VAL A 60 18.04 7.09 -2.25
N GLY A 61 19.02 7.63 -2.95
CA GLY A 61 19.82 6.85 -3.89
C GLY A 61 19.07 6.44 -5.16
N LEU A 62 17.99 7.19 -5.51
CA LEU A 62 17.18 6.91 -6.69
C LEU A 62 18.02 7.00 -7.96
N THR A 63 18.04 5.92 -8.71
CA THR A 63 18.60 5.88 -10.06
C THR A 63 17.78 6.72 -11.03
N ALA A 64 18.28 6.97 -12.21
CA ALA A 64 17.54 7.68 -13.27
C ALA A 64 16.21 6.99 -13.63
N ALA A 65 16.19 5.64 -13.65
CA ALA A 65 15.01 4.85 -13.94
C ALA A 65 13.95 4.97 -12.81
N GLU A 66 14.37 4.87 -11.56
CA GLU A 66 13.50 5.04 -10.38
C GLU A 66 12.97 6.47 -10.28
N THR A 67 13.81 7.47 -10.58
CA THR A 67 13.40 8.87 -10.63
C THR A 67 12.36 9.11 -11.73
N ALA A 68 12.55 8.53 -12.93
CA ALA A 68 11.58 8.63 -14.01
C ALA A 68 10.25 7.95 -13.66
N TYR A 69 10.31 6.78 -13.02
CA TYR A 69 9.13 6.08 -12.51
C TYR A 69 8.36 6.93 -11.51
N LEU A 70 9.05 7.51 -10.52
CA LEU A 70 8.46 8.38 -9.52
C LEU A 70 7.81 9.62 -10.14
N ARG A 71 8.48 10.28 -11.09
CA ARG A 71 7.90 11.43 -11.81
C ARG A 71 6.63 11.04 -12.52
N ALA A 72 6.64 9.94 -13.27
CA ALA A 72 5.45 9.45 -13.95
C ALA A 72 4.29 9.10 -12.99
N LEU A 73 4.61 8.70 -11.75
CA LEU A 73 3.62 8.41 -10.72
C LEU A 73 3.04 9.69 -10.10
N ILE A 74 3.90 10.69 -9.80
CA ILE A 74 3.51 11.95 -9.16
C ILE A 74 2.79 12.89 -10.13
N GLU A 75 3.18 12.87 -11.41
CA GLU A 75 2.60 13.74 -12.45
C GLU A 75 1.23 13.27 -12.96
N LYS A 76 0.77 12.08 -12.53
CA LYS A 76 -0.57 11.62 -12.87
C LYS A 76 -1.65 12.56 -12.29
N PRO A 77 -2.79 12.68 -12.99
CA PRO A 77 -3.91 13.49 -12.50
C PRO A 77 -4.32 13.08 -11.09
N ASP A 78 -4.66 14.04 -10.25
CA ASP A 78 -5.03 13.86 -8.82
C ASP A 78 -6.20 12.90 -8.57
N ALA A 79 -6.91 12.51 -9.61
CA ALA A 79 -8.10 11.65 -9.52
C ALA A 79 -7.79 10.17 -9.28
N LEU A 80 -6.55 9.72 -9.48
CA LEU A 80 -6.20 8.31 -9.31
C LEU A 80 -5.46 8.09 -7.98
N PRO A 81 -5.96 7.19 -7.13
CA PRO A 81 -5.24 6.78 -5.95
C PRO A 81 -3.95 6.04 -6.32
N VAL A 82 -3.02 5.98 -5.39
CA VAL A 82 -1.78 5.22 -5.46
C VAL A 82 -1.87 4.07 -4.47
N ALA A 83 -1.40 2.90 -4.85
CA ALA A 83 -1.19 1.80 -3.91
C ALA A 83 0.18 1.96 -3.25
N CYS A 84 0.19 2.13 -1.95
CA CYS A 84 1.40 2.27 -1.15
C CYS A 84 1.64 1.02 -0.31
N PRO A 85 2.77 0.33 -0.46
CA PRO A 85 3.12 -0.78 0.41
C PRO A 85 3.37 -0.29 1.84
N LEU A 86 2.82 -0.99 2.79
CA LEU A 86 3.02 -0.70 4.21
C LEU A 86 4.33 -1.35 4.69
N TRP A 87 5.45 -0.74 4.34
CA TRP A 87 6.80 -1.25 4.60
C TRP A 87 7.06 -1.73 6.02
N PRO A 88 6.54 -1.07 7.09
CA PRO A 88 6.72 -1.55 8.46
C PRO A 88 5.98 -2.86 8.78
N LEU A 89 5.05 -3.27 7.92
CA LEU A 89 4.25 -4.50 8.05
C LEU A 89 4.71 -5.59 7.07
N ALA A 90 5.93 -5.55 6.62
CA ALA A 90 6.47 -6.53 5.70
C ALA A 90 6.62 -7.90 6.36
N ALA A 91 6.03 -8.94 5.78
CA ALA A 91 6.41 -10.33 6.02
C ALA A 91 7.51 -10.75 5.05
N ARG A 92 8.27 -11.79 5.39
CA ARG A 92 9.33 -12.33 4.53
C ARG A 92 8.97 -13.72 4.04
N LEU A 93 9.30 -14.02 2.80
CA LEU A 93 9.24 -15.39 2.31
C LEU A 93 10.28 -16.25 3.04
N MET A 94 9.84 -17.38 3.59
CA MET A 94 10.68 -18.35 4.29
C MET A 94 11.24 -19.42 3.34
N ALA A 95 10.66 -19.55 2.17
CA ALA A 95 11.08 -20.51 1.12
C ALA A 95 11.00 -19.85 -0.26
N ASP A 96 11.74 -20.40 -1.20
CA ASP A 96 11.67 -19.97 -2.59
C ASP A 96 10.27 -20.24 -3.16
N ALA A 97 9.73 -19.27 -3.87
CA ALA A 97 8.48 -19.38 -4.62
C ALA A 97 8.79 -19.38 -6.11
N GLY A 98 8.51 -20.48 -6.79
CA GLY A 98 8.65 -20.57 -8.25
C GLY A 98 7.59 -19.72 -8.97
N ALA A 99 7.87 -19.39 -10.24
CA ALA A 99 6.82 -18.87 -11.09
C ALA A 99 5.70 -19.92 -11.22
N GLY A 100 4.44 -19.49 -11.11
CA GLY A 100 3.30 -20.39 -11.08
C GLY A 100 2.86 -20.84 -9.68
N SER A 101 3.48 -20.35 -8.62
CA SER A 101 3.09 -20.68 -7.25
C SER A 101 1.77 -19.97 -6.86
N THR A 102 0.91 -20.71 -6.17
CA THR A 102 -0.35 -20.19 -5.57
C THR A 102 -0.30 -20.14 -4.05
N SER A 103 0.72 -20.73 -3.44
CA SER A 103 0.94 -20.73 -2.01
C SER A 103 2.34 -20.20 -1.70
N LEU A 104 2.44 -19.36 -0.70
CA LEU A 104 3.66 -18.71 -0.25
C LEU A 104 3.83 -18.95 1.25
N THR A 105 4.98 -19.49 1.65
CA THR A 105 5.33 -19.63 3.07
C THR A 105 6.04 -18.37 3.54
N THR A 106 5.52 -17.74 4.57
CA THR A 106 6.04 -16.48 5.12
C THR A 106 6.36 -16.64 6.60
N ASP A 107 7.15 -15.72 7.15
CA ASP A 107 7.25 -15.51 8.58
C ASP A 107 5.93 -14.92 9.13
N ALA A 108 5.87 -14.60 10.42
CA ALA A 108 4.65 -14.20 11.11
C ALA A 108 3.80 -13.19 10.30
N THR A 109 2.68 -13.65 9.73
CA THR A 109 1.71 -12.81 9.02
C THR A 109 0.68 -12.18 9.97
N GLU A 110 0.58 -12.68 11.21
CA GLU A 110 -0.38 -12.20 12.21
C GLU A 110 -0.18 -10.72 12.54
N ASP A 111 1.06 -10.26 12.57
CA ASP A 111 1.41 -8.87 12.82
C ASP A 111 1.24 -7.98 11.58
N CYS A 112 1.07 -8.57 10.40
CA CYS A 112 1.05 -7.86 9.13
C CYS A 112 -0.34 -7.37 8.71
N LEU A 113 -1.40 -7.74 9.42
CA LEU A 113 -2.78 -7.28 9.25
C LEU A 113 -3.35 -7.47 7.82
N PHE A 114 -2.88 -8.46 7.06
CA PHE A 114 -3.30 -8.67 5.67
C PHE A 114 -4.82 -8.84 5.50
N GLU A 115 -5.45 -9.65 6.35
CA GLU A 115 -6.91 -9.86 6.28
C GLU A 115 -7.72 -8.58 6.54
N VAL A 116 -7.15 -7.64 7.29
CA VAL A 116 -7.82 -6.40 7.68
C VAL A 116 -7.57 -5.28 6.68
N LEU A 117 -6.40 -5.29 6.02
CA LEU A 117 -5.92 -4.14 5.26
C LEU A 117 -6.22 -4.20 3.78
N SER A 118 -6.05 -5.34 3.12
CA SER A 118 -6.11 -5.38 1.67
C SER A 118 -6.38 -6.77 1.13
N ASP A 119 -7.14 -6.83 0.04
CA ASP A 119 -7.29 -8.03 -0.78
C ASP A 119 -6.08 -8.23 -1.71
N PHE A 120 -5.16 -7.25 -1.76
CA PHE A 120 -3.97 -7.26 -2.58
C PHE A 120 -2.72 -7.00 -1.74
N ALA A 121 -1.62 -7.61 -2.15
CA ALA A 121 -0.31 -7.39 -1.57
C ALA A 121 0.74 -7.17 -2.65
N LEU A 122 1.84 -6.55 -2.26
CA LEU A 122 3.04 -6.44 -3.07
C LEU A 122 4.00 -7.55 -2.68
N LEU A 123 4.37 -8.40 -3.63
CA LEU A 123 5.50 -9.32 -3.53
C LEU A 123 6.70 -8.62 -4.16
N TRP A 124 7.75 -8.36 -3.37
CA TRP A 124 8.85 -7.49 -3.73
C TRP A 124 10.21 -8.10 -3.39
N ALA A 125 11.10 -8.17 -4.35
CA ALA A 125 12.50 -8.53 -4.18
C ALA A 125 13.41 -7.32 -4.38
N ASP A 126 13.18 -6.57 -5.45
CA ASP A 126 13.88 -5.34 -5.82
C ASP A 126 13.01 -4.47 -6.74
N PHE A 127 13.53 -3.32 -7.19
CA PHE A 127 12.79 -2.38 -8.05
C PHE A 127 12.35 -2.99 -9.39
N GLU A 128 13.08 -3.93 -9.94
CA GLU A 128 12.77 -4.59 -11.22
C GLU A 128 11.95 -5.86 -11.04
N THR A 129 12.02 -6.46 -9.85
CA THR A 129 11.42 -7.77 -9.53
C THR A 129 10.37 -7.61 -8.44
N TRP A 130 9.18 -7.23 -8.84
CA TRP A 130 8.00 -7.16 -7.99
C TRP A 130 6.73 -7.45 -8.78
N GLU A 131 5.68 -7.84 -8.08
CA GLU A 131 4.34 -7.97 -8.63
C GLU A 131 3.26 -7.76 -7.57
N VAL A 132 2.09 -7.32 -8.00
CA VAL A 132 0.91 -7.28 -7.15
C VAL A 132 0.18 -8.60 -7.27
N VAL A 133 -0.15 -9.18 -6.13
CA VAL A 133 -0.88 -10.44 -6.03
C VAL A 133 -2.18 -10.23 -5.27
N GLU A 134 -3.21 -10.96 -5.66
CA GLU A 134 -4.51 -10.98 -5.00
C GLU A 134 -4.54 -12.13 -4.01
N LEU A 135 -5.03 -11.85 -2.80
CA LEU A 135 -5.09 -12.81 -1.69
C LEU A 135 -6.39 -13.61 -1.75
N SER A 136 -6.29 -14.90 -1.56
CA SER A 136 -7.44 -15.79 -1.37
C SER A 136 -7.64 -16.14 0.10
N SER A 137 -6.55 -16.45 0.81
CA SER A 137 -6.58 -16.69 2.24
C SER A 137 -5.22 -16.40 2.87
N VAL A 138 -5.22 -16.08 4.17
CA VAL A 138 -4.04 -15.81 4.96
C VAL A 138 -4.10 -16.64 6.24
N SER A 139 -3.02 -17.31 6.57
CA SER A 139 -2.81 -17.98 7.86
C SER A 139 -1.55 -17.43 8.52
N SER A 140 -1.21 -17.88 9.72
CA SER A 140 -0.04 -17.39 10.45
C SER A 140 1.30 -17.53 9.72
N THR A 141 1.41 -18.51 8.81
CA THR A 141 2.68 -18.81 8.11
C THR A 141 2.52 -19.11 6.63
N GLU A 142 1.27 -19.10 6.13
CA GLU A 142 0.98 -19.43 4.73
C GLU A 142 -0.03 -18.45 4.15
N ILE A 143 0.24 -18.00 2.96
CA ILE A 143 -0.62 -17.12 2.17
C ILE A 143 -1.00 -17.83 0.89
N THR A 144 -2.30 -17.95 0.63
CA THR A 144 -2.82 -18.48 -0.62
C THR A 144 -3.25 -17.33 -1.53
N LEU A 145 -2.83 -17.40 -2.78
CA LEU A 145 -3.13 -16.40 -3.80
C LEU A 145 -4.33 -16.84 -4.64
N SER A 146 -5.11 -15.86 -5.09
CA SER A 146 -6.23 -16.07 -6.05
C SER A 146 -5.73 -16.42 -7.45
N ALA A 147 -4.50 -16.01 -7.79
CA ALA A 147 -3.84 -16.28 -9.06
C ALA A 147 -2.38 -16.68 -8.85
N VAL A 148 -1.81 -17.35 -9.83
CA VAL A 148 -0.40 -17.78 -9.78
C VAL A 148 0.56 -16.60 -9.88
N THR A 149 1.73 -16.71 -9.22
CA THR A 149 2.82 -15.75 -9.37
C THR A 149 3.34 -15.75 -10.82
N ALA A 150 3.58 -14.57 -11.37
CA ALA A 150 4.15 -14.45 -12.72
C ALA A 150 5.67 -14.66 -12.73
N ARG A 151 6.33 -14.46 -11.60
CA ARG A 151 7.78 -14.52 -11.44
C ARG A 151 8.18 -15.47 -10.32
N ALA A 152 9.46 -15.87 -10.31
CA ALA A 152 10.06 -16.59 -9.19
C ALA A 152 10.66 -15.60 -8.18
N TYR A 153 10.54 -15.94 -6.91
CA TYR A 153 11.05 -15.16 -5.78
C TYR A 153 11.84 -16.05 -4.85
N SER A 154 13.00 -15.59 -4.44
CA SER A 154 13.82 -16.29 -3.47
C SER A 154 13.36 -16.05 -2.04
N ALA A 155 13.69 -16.96 -1.15
CA ALA A 155 13.54 -16.76 0.30
C ALA A 155 14.15 -15.42 0.73
N GLY A 156 13.43 -14.69 1.60
CA GLY A 156 13.79 -13.34 2.03
C GLY A 156 13.12 -12.22 1.21
N ALA A 157 12.49 -12.50 0.07
CA ALA A 157 11.65 -11.52 -0.61
C ALA A 157 10.54 -11.03 0.33
N LEU A 158 10.14 -9.76 0.16
CA LEU A 158 9.16 -9.11 1.04
C LEU A 158 7.74 -9.31 0.51
N PHE A 159 6.83 -9.52 1.42
CA PHE A 159 5.41 -9.57 1.18
C PHE A 159 4.73 -8.46 1.99
N LEU A 160 4.14 -7.48 1.30
CA LEU A 160 3.68 -6.23 1.91
C LEU A 160 2.19 -5.99 1.63
N PRO A 161 1.38 -5.69 2.66
CA PRO A 161 0.01 -5.24 2.44
C PRO A 161 0.00 -3.89 1.72
N LEU A 162 -1.01 -3.69 0.86
CA LEU A 162 -1.20 -2.46 0.11
C LEU A 162 -2.28 -1.59 0.76
N ALA A 163 -1.97 -0.32 0.98
CA ALA A 163 -2.94 0.70 1.32
C ALA A 163 -3.21 1.58 0.09
N TYR A 164 -4.44 2.07 -0.04
CA TYR A 164 -4.86 2.86 -1.19
C TYR A 164 -5.19 4.29 -0.77
N GLY A 165 -4.59 5.26 -1.43
CA GLY A 165 -4.77 6.64 -1.04
C GLY A 165 -4.00 7.61 -1.93
N HIS A 166 -3.68 8.76 -1.39
CA HIS A 166 -2.96 9.80 -2.10
C HIS A 166 -1.57 10.00 -1.51
N ALA A 167 -0.57 10.00 -2.38
CA ALA A 167 0.77 10.46 -2.03
C ALA A 167 0.82 11.98 -2.22
N ALA A 168 1.33 12.70 -1.22
CA ALA A 168 1.56 14.12 -1.36
C ALA A 168 2.60 14.37 -2.46
N ARG A 169 2.37 15.37 -3.28
CA ARG A 169 3.33 15.82 -4.28
C ARG A 169 4.54 16.40 -3.57
N GLY A 170 5.59 15.61 -3.43
CA GLY A 170 6.89 16.06 -2.94
C GLY A 170 7.81 16.45 -4.09
N ASN A 171 8.78 17.30 -3.80
CA ASN A 171 9.85 17.55 -4.75
C ASN A 171 10.78 16.33 -4.79
N ILE A 172 11.22 15.98 -5.98
CA ILE A 172 12.33 15.05 -6.16
C ILE A 172 13.59 15.91 -6.20
N ASP A 173 14.37 15.81 -5.16
CA ASP A 173 15.64 16.51 -5.07
C ASP A 173 16.73 15.66 -5.74
N GLN A 174 17.50 16.26 -6.62
CA GLN A 174 18.63 15.60 -7.24
C GLN A 174 19.86 15.83 -6.36
N LEU A 175 20.41 14.77 -5.79
CA LEU A 175 21.57 14.82 -4.91
C LEU A 175 22.89 14.84 -5.69
N THR A 176 22.93 14.10 -6.80
CA THR A 176 24.05 14.01 -7.75
C THR A 176 23.51 13.84 -9.16
N ASP A 177 24.38 13.85 -10.17
CA ASP A 177 23.99 13.60 -11.56
C ASP A 177 23.34 12.21 -11.74
N GLU A 178 23.61 11.27 -10.85
CA GLU A 178 23.16 9.88 -10.93
C GLU A 178 22.09 9.50 -9.89
N HIS A 179 21.96 10.27 -8.80
CA HIS A 179 21.11 9.88 -7.67
C HIS A 179 20.19 11.02 -7.21
N GLY A 180 18.96 10.65 -6.94
CA GLY A 180 17.92 11.51 -6.38
C GLY A 180 17.45 11.08 -5.00
N GLN A 181 16.65 11.91 -4.38
CA GLN A 181 15.89 11.59 -3.16
C GLN A 181 14.46 12.12 -3.28
N TRP A 182 13.57 11.52 -2.55
CA TRP A 182 12.19 11.95 -2.46
C TRP A 182 11.62 11.74 -1.07
N ASP A 183 10.95 12.77 -0.54
CA ASP A 183 10.20 12.68 0.70
C ASP A 183 8.74 12.30 0.39
N CYS A 184 8.36 11.10 0.78
CA CYS A 184 6.99 10.60 0.62
C CYS A 184 6.15 10.94 1.83
N GLU A 185 4.97 11.49 1.59
CA GLU A 185 3.89 11.54 2.56
C GLU A 185 2.65 10.92 1.92
N PHE A 186 2.25 9.75 2.42
CA PHE A 186 1.09 9.01 1.94
C PHE A 186 -0.01 9.04 2.99
N ASN A 187 -1.24 9.25 2.54
CA ASN A 187 -2.44 9.17 3.37
C ASN A 187 -3.43 8.21 2.72
N GLU A 188 -3.78 7.15 3.44
CA GLU A 188 -4.82 6.23 3.02
C GLU A 188 -6.17 6.96 3.00
N THR A 189 -6.95 6.76 1.94
CA THR A 189 -8.28 7.34 1.78
C THR A 189 -9.36 6.30 1.56
N PHE A 190 -8.98 5.06 1.22
CA PHE A 190 -9.91 3.97 0.95
C PHE A 190 -9.58 2.77 1.83
N HIS A 191 -10.61 2.22 2.46
CA HIS A 191 -10.46 1.02 3.27
C HIS A 191 -10.23 -0.23 2.42
N ARG A 192 -11.00 -0.37 1.34
CA ARG A 192 -10.90 -1.42 0.32
C ARG A 192 -11.35 -0.87 -1.02
N LEU A 193 -10.79 -1.38 -2.10
CA LEU A 193 -11.23 -0.98 -3.44
C LEU A 193 -12.64 -1.48 -3.78
N HIS A 194 -13.10 -2.55 -3.12
CA HIS A 194 -14.44 -3.11 -3.30
C HIS A 194 -15.56 -2.34 -2.61
N ASP A 195 -15.24 -1.51 -1.60
CA ASP A 195 -16.25 -0.71 -0.89
C ASP A 195 -16.83 0.45 -1.73
N GLN A 196 -16.42 0.57 -2.99
CA GLN A 196 -16.94 1.58 -3.92
C GLN A 196 -18.35 1.32 -4.43
N SER A 197 -19.00 0.22 -4.02
CA SER A 197 -20.45 0.05 -4.21
C SER A 197 -21.29 0.93 -3.27
N LEU A 198 -20.66 1.53 -2.24
CA LEU A 198 -21.29 2.58 -1.44
C LEU A 198 -21.36 3.82 -2.31
N SER A 199 -22.55 4.09 -2.78
CA SER A 199 -22.91 5.15 -3.73
C SER A 199 -22.34 6.50 -3.29
N GLU A 200 -21.97 7.33 -4.27
CA GLU A 200 -21.67 8.77 -4.10
C GLU A 200 -22.78 9.54 -3.34
N SER A 201 -23.92 8.90 -3.03
CA SER A 201 -25.02 9.50 -2.26
C SER A 201 -24.71 9.70 -0.79
N ASP A 202 -23.71 9.00 -0.22
CA ASP A 202 -23.37 9.12 1.21
C ASP A 202 -22.22 10.11 1.48
N ALA A 203 -21.64 10.69 0.43
CA ALA A 203 -20.57 11.68 0.54
C ALA A 203 -21.06 13.13 0.66
N VAL A 204 -22.38 13.36 0.55
CA VAL A 204 -23.00 14.69 0.64
C VAL A 204 -24.24 14.60 1.53
N ALA A 205 -24.03 14.57 2.82
CA ALA A 205 -25.01 14.96 3.83
C ALA A 205 -24.30 15.54 5.05
#